data_fcf4f9766a4c130682557e1e6288bd9a
#
_entry.id   fcf4f9766a4c130682557e1e6288bd9a
#
_cell.length_a   1.000
_cell.length_b   1.000
_cell.length_c   1.000
_cell.angle_alpha   90.00
_cell.angle_beta   90.00
_cell.angle_gamma   90.00
#
_symmetry.space_group_name_H-M   'P 1'
#
loop_
_entity.id
_entity.type
_entity.pdbx_description
1 polymer ?
#
loop_
_entity_poly.entity_id
_entity_poly.type
_entity_poly.pdbx_seq_one_letter_code
_entity_poly.pdbx_strand_id
1 'polypeptide(L)'
;WLCYVSGVNITASDLPVSCGVTADAVAALENSGLYKSREEYPNYLPYVGNWIYYRNVGSNDSVSHVGLVVKGPTSSSNKIECVEGNLGSASNPTSLPVRRITIDDYTAQTVTVRGQEKYILGFAPIIYM
;
A
#
# COMPACT_ATOMS: atom_id res chain seq x y z
N TRP A 1 -8.52 -1.96 12.56
CA TRP A 1 -8.12 -1.02 13.62
C TRP A 1 -8.28 0.44 13.19
N LEU A 2 -7.79 0.83 12.02
CA LEU A 2 -7.96 2.19 11.49
C LEU A 2 -9.44 2.57 11.36
N CYS A 3 -10.27 1.67 10.88
CA CYS A 3 -11.71 1.88 10.76
C CYS A 3 -12.38 2.04 12.12
N TYR A 4 -11.96 1.24 13.09
CA TYR A 4 -12.48 1.32 14.46
C TYR A 4 -12.15 2.67 15.12
N VAL A 5 -10.92 3.16 14.96
CA VAL A 5 -10.49 4.44 15.54
C VAL A 5 -11.15 5.63 14.87
N SER A 6 -11.41 5.55 13.56
CA SER A 6 -12.09 6.61 12.81
C SER A 6 -13.62 6.63 13.01
N GLY A 7 -14.18 5.63 13.69
CA GLY A 7 -15.63 5.51 13.86
C GLY A 7 -16.38 5.09 12.58
N VAL A 8 -15.65 4.72 11.53
CA VAL A 8 -16.25 4.20 10.30
C VAL A 8 -16.60 2.72 10.49
N ASN A 9 -17.86 2.40 10.38
CA ASN A 9 -18.33 1.03 10.49
C ASN A 9 -18.17 0.33 9.13
N ILE A 10 -17.04 -0.36 8.94
CA ILE A 10 -16.79 -1.17 7.75
C ILE A 10 -17.11 -2.62 8.10
N THR A 11 -17.99 -3.22 7.33
CA THR A 11 -18.33 -4.64 7.45
C THR A 11 -17.40 -5.48 6.57
N ALA A 12 -17.34 -6.79 6.80
CA ALA A 12 -16.55 -7.69 5.97
C ALA A 12 -16.98 -7.70 4.51
N SER A 13 -18.24 -7.31 4.22
CA SER A 13 -18.76 -7.19 2.86
C SER A 13 -18.31 -5.91 2.14
N ASP A 14 -17.85 -4.92 2.88
CA ASP A 14 -17.37 -3.65 2.31
C ASP A 14 -15.90 -3.72 1.93
N LEU A 15 -15.20 -4.78 2.36
CA LEU A 15 -13.81 -5.02 2.05
C LEU A 15 -13.70 -6.06 0.93
N PRO A 16 -12.72 -5.94 0.04
CA PRO A 16 -12.38 -7.04 -0.87
C PRO A 16 -12.21 -8.32 -0.04
N VAL A 17 -12.66 -9.44 -0.55
CA VAL A 17 -12.70 -10.76 0.14
C VAL A 17 -11.36 -11.20 0.72
N SER A 18 -10.30 -10.51 0.38
CA SER A 18 -8.97 -10.66 0.96
C SER A 18 -8.38 -9.29 1.24
N CYS A 19 -8.37 -8.90 2.51
CA CYS A 19 -7.60 -7.72 2.97
C CYS A 19 -6.10 -8.02 3.07
N GLY A 20 -5.68 -9.18 2.62
CA GLY A 20 -4.30 -9.61 2.60
C GLY A 20 -3.54 -9.08 1.40
N VAL A 21 -2.23 -9.24 1.47
CA VAL A 21 -1.32 -9.00 0.36
C VAL A 21 -1.44 -10.17 -0.59
N THR A 22 -2.49 -10.17 -1.39
CA THR A 22 -2.73 -11.26 -2.33
C THR A 22 -3.01 -10.72 -3.72
N ALA A 23 -2.66 -11.52 -4.71
CA ALA A 23 -3.03 -11.27 -6.09
C ALA A 23 -4.56 -11.09 -6.23
N ASP A 24 -5.32 -11.79 -5.41
CA ASP A 24 -6.79 -11.73 -5.41
C ASP A 24 -7.32 -10.35 -4.98
N ALA A 25 -6.69 -9.71 -3.99
CA ALA A 25 -7.07 -8.37 -3.57
C ALA A 25 -6.83 -7.34 -4.69
N VAL A 26 -5.67 -7.41 -5.35
CA VAL A 26 -5.35 -6.55 -6.49
C VAL A 26 -6.30 -6.83 -7.65
N ALA A 27 -6.57 -8.09 -7.99
CA ALA A 27 -7.51 -8.46 -9.04
C ALA A 27 -8.92 -7.94 -8.77
N ALA A 28 -9.40 -8.01 -7.52
CA ALA A 28 -10.69 -7.46 -7.14
C ALA A 28 -10.75 -5.93 -7.33
N LEU A 29 -9.68 -5.22 -6.98
CA LEU A 29 -9.56 -3.78 -7.19
C LEU A 29 -9.44 -3.40 -8.67
N GLU A 30 -8.73 -4.19 -9.47
CA GLU A 30 -8.67 -4.03 -10.92
C GLU A 30 -10.04 -4.19 -11.55
N ASN A 31 -10.79 -5.24 -11.19
CA ASN A 31 -12.14 -5.50 -11.70
C ASN A 31 -13.13 -4.39 -11.33
N SER A 32 -12.93 -3.72 -10.20
CA SER A 32 -13.76 -2.59 -9.79
C SER A 32 -13.35 -1.25 -10.42
N GLY A 33 -12.24 -1.21 -11.17
CA GLY A 33 -11.69 0.01 -11.77
C GLY A 33 -10.98 0.94 -10.79
N LEU A 34 -10.76 0.49 -9.56
CA LEU A 34 -10.18 1.30 -8.48
C LEU A 34 -8.66 1.24 -8.44
N TYR A 35 -8.09 0.16 -8.92
CA TYR A 35 -6.66 -0.02 -8.93
C TYR A 35 -6.01 0.81 -10.04
N LYS A 36 -5.02 1.61 -9.67
CA LYS A 36 -4.21 2.44 -10.55
C LYS A 36 -2.82 1.85 -10.62
N SER A 37 -2.62 0.92 -11.55
CA SER A 37 -1.30 0.33 -11.78
C SER A 37 -0.33 1.39 -12.29
N ARG A 38 0.93 1.27 -11.94
CA ARG A 38 1.96 2.19 -12.43
C ARG A 38 2.19 2.06 -13.94
N GLU A 39 1.93 0.90 -14.49
CA GLU A 39 2.05 0.64 -15.92
C GLU A 39 1.01 1.41 -16.72
N GLU A 40 -0.24 1.38 -16.29
CA GLU A 40 -1.35 2.05 -17.00
C GLU A 40 -1.51 3.52 -16.59
N TYR A 41 -1.12 3.86 -15.35
CA TYR A 41 -1.27 5.21 -14.79
C TYR A 41 0.06 5.74 -14.24
N PRO A 42 1.09 5.92 -15.12
CA PRO A 42 2.44 6.32 -14.68
C PRO A 42 2.49 7.69 -13.98
N ASN A 43 1.51 8.54 -14.23
CA ASN A 43 1.43 9.89 -13.67
C ASN A 43 0.41 10.01 -12.52
N TYR A 44 -0.06 8.88 -11.99
CA TYR A 44 -1.00 8.90 -10.87
C TYR A 44 -0.37 9.58 -9.64
N LEU A 45 -1.10 10.53 -9.06
CA LEU A 45 -0.70 11.22 -7.85
C LEU A 45 -1.37 10.56 -6.63
N PRO A 46 -0.61 9.80 -5.82
CA PRO A 46 -1.19 9.20 -4.62
C PRO A 46 -1.56 10.25 -3.59
N TYR A 47 -2.62 10.01 -2.87
CA TYR A 47 -3.09 10.89 -1.81
C TYR A 47 -3.38 10.11 -0.51
N VAL A 48 -3.58 10.84 0.57
CA VAL A 48 -3.90 10.27 1.88
C VAL A 48 -5.12 9.35 1.79
N GLY A 49 -4.98 8.13 2.29
CA GLY A 49 -6.02 7.12 2.21
C GLY A 49 -5.89 6.15 1.04
N ASN A 50 -4.89 6.32 0.18
CA ASN A 50 -4.61 5.31 -0.83
C ASN A 50 -3.91 4.10 -0.21
N TRP A 51 -4.32 2.89 -0.62
CA TRP A 51 -3.48 1.72 -0.52
C TRP A 51 -2.32 1.82 -1.50
N ILE A 52 -1.14 1.39 -1.09
CA ILE A 52 0.05 1.25 -1.93
C ILE A 52 0.47 -0.22 -1.93
N TYR A 53 0.65 -0.78 -3.12
CA TYR A 53 0.99 -2.19 -3.31
C TYR A 53 2.42 -2.32 -3.82
N TYR A 54 3.14 -3.28 -3.25
CA TYR A 54 4.54 -3.53 -3.57
C TYR A 54 4.79 -4.96 -3.99
N ARG A 55 5.87 -5.14 -4.74
CA ARG A 55 6.51 -6.43 -4.98
C ARG A 55 7.97 -6.34 -4.60
N ASN A 56 8.46 -7.34 -3.86
CA ASN A 56 9.89 -7.42 -3.55
C ASN A 56 10.69 -7.65 -4.82
N VAL A 57 11.81 -6.93 -4.96
CA VAL A 57 12.75 -7.16 -6.05
C VAL A 57 13.31 -8.59 -5.93
N GLY A 58 13.28 -9.33 -7.03
CA GLY A 58 13.72 -10.72 -7.05
C GLY A 58 12.67 -11.75 -6.59
N SER A 59 11.48 -11.31 -6.17
CA SER A 59 10.37 -12.21 -5.83
C SER A 59 9.61 -12.65 -7.09
N ASN A 60 9.12 -13.89 -7.06
CA ASN A 60 8.18 -14.41 -8.06
C ASN A 60 6.71 -14.14 -7.70
N ASP A 61 6.46 -13.57 -6.52
CA ASP A 61 5.10 -13.20 -6.12
C ASP A 61 4.60 -12.03 -6.96
N SER A 62 3.31 -12.03 -7.30
CA SER A 62 2.70 -10.91 -8.02
C SER A 62 2.59 -9.67 -7.14
N VAL A 63 2.31 -9.85 -5.84
CA VAL A 63 2.25 -8.81 -4.81
C VAL A 63 2.91 -9.34 -3.55
N SER A 64 3.76 -8.54 -2.91
CA SER A 64 4.50 -8.97 -1.71
C SER A 64 4.08 -8.22 -0.45
N HIS A 65 3.54 -7.00 -0.59
CA HIS A 65 3.25 -6.15 0.57
C HIS A 65 2.26 -5.03 0.21
N VAL A 66 1.57 -4.54 1.23
CA VAL A 66 0.64 -3.41 1.12
C VAL A 66 0.87 -2.43 2.26
N GLY A 67 0.75 -1.15 1.96
CA GLY A 67 0.78 -0.06 2.93
C GLY A 67 -0.37 0.92 2.72
N LEU A 68 -0.45 1.91 3.58
CA LEU A 68 -1.43 2.99 3.53
C LEU A 68 -0.72 4.34 3.43
N VAL A 69 -1.00 5.11 2.40
CA VAL A 69 -0.47 6.47 2.25
C VAL A 69 -1.11 7.39 3.28
N VAL A 70 -0.29 8.01 4.11
CA VAL A 70 -0.72 8.97 5.15
C VAL A 70 -0.27 10.39 4.86
N LYS A 71 0.63 10.57 3.88
CA LYS A 71 1.01 11.88 3.35
C LYS A 71 1.36 11.73 1.88
N GLY A 72 0.66 12.48 1.04
CA GLY A 72 0.89 12.50 -0.40
C GLY A 72 2.05 13.41 -0.83
N PRO A 73 2.42 13.38 -2.12
CA PRO A 73 3.42 14.28 -2.68
C PRO A 73 2.90 15.72 -2.71
N THR A 74 3.83 16.65 -2.92
CA THR A 74 3.52 18.07 -3.11
C THR A 74 3.95 18.51 -4.51
N SER A 75 3.63 19.74 -4.90
CA SER A 75 4.08 20.30 -6.18
C SER A 75 5.60 20.38 -6.33
N SER A 76 6.33 20.31 -5.21
CA SER A 76 7.80 20.44 -5.18
C SER A 76 8.52 19.17 -4.70
N SER A 77 7.80 18.09 -4.36
CA SER A 77 8.41 16.88 -3.82
C SER A 77 7.59 15.64 -4.11
N ASN A 78 8.27 14.60 -4.61
CA ASN A 78 7.71 13.26 -4.81
C ASN A 78 7.74 12.39 -3.53
N LYS A 79 8.07 12.99 -2.40
CA LYS A 79 8.10 12.30 -1.12
C LYS A 79 6.70 11.96 -0.65
N ILE A 80 6.51 10.71 -0.21
CA ILE A 80 5.29 10.26 0.45
C ILE A 80 5.62 9.60 1.78
N GLU A 81 4.64 9.55 2.67
CA GLU A 81 4.75 8.79 3.90
C GLU A 81 3.64 7.74 3.95
N CYS A 82 4.00 6.55 4.38
CA CYS A 82 3.10 5.42 4.47
C CYS A 82 3.12 4.83 5.88
N VAL A 83 2.01 4.23 6.26
CA VAL A 83 1.93 3.35 7.43
C VAL A 83 1.83 1.92 6.93
N GLU A 84 2.65 1.07 7.49
CA GLU A 84 2.75 -0.33 7.08
C GLU A 84 2.67 -1.26 8.27
N GLY A 85 1.96 -2.35 8.09
CA GLY A 85 1.86 -3.44 9.05
C GLY A 85 2.71 -4.63 8.65
N ASN A 86 2.70 -5.67 9.50
CA ASN A 86 3.35 -6.97 9.25
C ASN A 86 4.84 -6.86 8.89
N LEU A 87 5.54 -5.96 9.55
CA LEU A 87 6.95 -5.69 9.33
C LEU A 87 7.87 -6.44 10.30
N GLY A 88 7.28 -7.25 11.19
CA GLY A 88 8.02 -8.13 12.10
C GLY A 88 8.28 -9.50 11.49
N SER A 89 9.28 -10.20 12.01
CA SER A 89 9.43 -11.62 11.74
C SER A 89 8.71 -12.45 12.79
N ALA A 90 8.29 -13.66 12.44
CA ALA A 90 7.72 -14.61 13.38
C ALA A 90 8.68 -14.93 14.54
N SER A 91 9.99 -14.74 14.35
CA SER A 91 11.04 -14.94 15.35
C SER A 91 11.26 -13.74 16.27
N ASN A 92 10.66 -12.57 15.96
CA ASN A 92 10.74 -11.38 16.81
C ASN A 92 9.39 -10.67 16.91
N PRO A 93 8.45 -11.24 17.71
CA PRO A 93 7.11 -10.67 17.86
C PRO A 93 7.07 -9.34 18.62
N THR A 94 8.18 -8.91 19.23
CA THR A 94 8.29 -7.62 19.93
C THR A 94 8.65 -6.47 19.00
N SER A 95 9.02 -6.73 17.74
CA SER A 95 9.17 -5.67 16.74
C SER A 95 7.82 -5.00 16.51
N LEU A 96 7.82 -3.67 16.45
CA LEU A 96 6.59 -2.90 16.22
C LEU A 96 5.90 -3.40 14.95
N PRO A 97 4.69 -3.96 15.03
CA PRO A 97 4.00 -4.55 13.89
C PRO A 97 3.51 -3.50 12.88
N VAL A 98 3.47 -2.23 13.30
CA VAL A 98 3.04 -1.10 12.47
C VAL A 98 4.08 -0.01 12.54
N ARG A 99 4.49 0.51 11.41
CA ARG A 99 5.48 1.59 11.29
C ARG A 99 5.07 2.62 10.27
N ARG A 100 5.46 3.86 10.55
CA ARG A 100 5.47 4.93 9.55
C ARG A 100 6.80 4.89 8.83
N ILE A 101 6.75 4.89 7.51
CA ILE A 101 7.92 4.92 6.64
C ILE A 101 7.85 6.10 5.68
N THR A 102 9.00 6.55 5.25
CA THR A 102 9.13 7.60 4.23
C THR A 102 9.68 6.99 2.94
N ILE A 103 9.04 7.31 1.83
CA ILE A 103 9.53 7.02 0.48
C ILE A 103 9.92 8.36 -0.12
N ASP A 104 11.21 8.56 -0.37
CA ASP A 104 11.74 9.86 -0.81
C ASP A 104 11.30 10.24 -2.22
N ASP A 105 11.13 9.25 -3.10
CA ASP A 105 10.62 9.43 -4.45
C ASP A 105 9.75 8.24 -4.85
N TYR A 106 8.44 8.41 -4.80
CA TYR A 106 7.50 7.36 -5.18
C TYR A 106 7.50 7.07 -6.69
N THR A 107 8.09 7.97 -7.50
CA THR A 107 8.18 7.80 -8.95
C THR A 107 9.37 6.94 -9.37
N ALA A 108 10.32 6.68 -8.46
CA ALA A 108 11.47 5.84 -8.74
C ALA A 108 11.06 4.41 -9.15
N GLN A 109 11.90 3.76 -9.94
CA GLN A 109 11.67 2.38 -10.38
C GLN A 109 11.59 1.43 -9.20
N THR A 110 12.48 1.60 -8.24
CA THR A 110 12.51 0.86 -6.97
C THR A 110 12.55 1.82 -5.80
N VAL A 111 11.99 1.40 -4.69
CA VAL A 111 12.02 2.13 -3.42
C VAL A 111 12.54 1.21 -2.34
N THR A 112 13.19 1.78 -1.32
CA THR A 112 13.68 1.02 -0.17
C THR A 112 12.67 1.14 0.97
N VAL A 113 12.14 0.01 1.40
CA VAL A 113 11.25 -0.11 2.54
C VAL A 113 11.92 -1.02 3.56
N ARG A 114 12.35 -0.42 4.68
CA ARG A 114 13.05 -1.14 5.77
C ARG A 114 14.27 -1.95 5.28
N GLY A 115 15.08 -1.34 4.45
CA GLY A 115 16.30 -1.98 3.93
C GLY A 115 16.07 -2.98 2.81
N GLN A 116 14.80 -3.19 2.38
CA GLN A 116 14.47 -4.07 1.28
C GLN A 116 14.01 -3.27 0.07
N GLU A 117 14.58 -3.58 -1.09
CA GLU A 117 14.14 -2.97 -2.34
C GLU A 117 12.83 -3.57 -2.83
N LYS A 118 11.92 -2.69 -3.23
CA LYS A 118 10.59 -3.05 -3.72
C LYS A 118 10.23 -2.23 -4.96
N TYR A 119 9.44 -2.85 -5.84
CA TYR A 119 8.70 -2.13 -6.87
C TYR A 119 7.38 -1.64 -6.27
N ILE A 120 7.00 -0.39 -6.55
CA ILE A 120 5.62 0.07 -6.34
C ILE A 120 4.81 -0.41 -7.55
N LEU A 121 3.83 -1.25 -7.32
CA LEU A 121 2.97 -1.82 -8.36
C LEU A 121 1.83 -0.87 -8.74
N GLY A 122 1.27 -0.18 -7.76
CA GLY A 122 0.16 0.71 -7.97
C GLY A 122 -0.49 1.18 -6.67
N PHE A 123 -1.59 1.90 -6.83
CA PHE A 123 -2.35 2.51 -5.76
C PHE A 123 -3.83 2.22 -5.93
N ALA A 124 -4.57 2.21 -4.84
CA ALA A 124 -6.02 2.15 -4.86
C ALA A 124 -6.61 3.04 -3.77
N PRO A 125 -7.66 3.82 -4.06
CA PRO A 125 -8.33 4.59 -3.02
C PRO A 125 -9.04 3.67 -2.04
N ILE A 126 -9.10 4.08 -0.77
CA ILE A 126 -10.08 3.52 0.17
C ILE A 126 -11.42 4.14 -0.17
N ILE A 127 -12.39 3.31 -0.52
CA ILE A 127 -13.74 3.78 -0.72
C ILE A 127 -14.47 3.71 0.61
N TYR A 128 -14.89 4.85 1.06
CA TYR A 128 -15.90 4.98 2.10
C TYR A 128 -17.27 5.03 1.40
N MET A 129 -17.98 3.98 1.57
CA MET A 129 -19.40 3.99 1.19
C MET A 129 -20.26 4.40 2.36
#